data_f7871d52fcd2bad7c183b9aca0ea4f80
#
_entry.id   f7871d52fcd2bad7c183b9aca0ea4f80
#
_cell.length_a   1.000
_cell.length_b   1.000
_cell.length_c   1.000
_cell.angle_alpha   90.00
_cell.angle_beta   90.00
_cell.angle_gamma   90.00
#
_symmetry.space_group_name_H-M   'P 1'
#
loop_
_entity.id
_entity.type
_entity.pdbx_description
1 polymer ?
#
loop_
_entity_poly.entity_id
_entity_poly.type
_entity_poly.pdbx_seq_one_letter_code
_entity_poly.pdbx_strand_id
1 'polypeptide(L)'
;HLTGQAPESAVTPEEVPQVQGRSMLVQRLKPIPVEAVVRGYLAGSGWKEYQASQSVCGVPLPAGLTNAARLPEPIYTPAAKAAAGEHDENITFERTVEMIGLELATKIRDLSIAIYKAAAEIALTKGMIIADTKFEFGLAPDGTLVLMDEVLTPDSSRYWPVEGYAEALAKGENPPSYDKQFVRDWLEQAQVDGKPWSKTPPAPRVPNEVIARTAAKYHEALERLT
;
A
#
# COMPACT_ATOMS: atom_id res chain seq x y z
N HIS A 1 15.96 -2.13 6.59
CA HIS A 1 16.93 -2.90 5.76
C HIS A 1 17.91 -2.01 4.99
N LEU A 2 17.85 -0.68 5.19
CA LEU A 2 18.78 0.28 4.58
C LEU A 2 20.20 0.04 5.06
N THR A 3 21.18 0.12 4.16
CA THR A 3 22.61 0.00 4.52
C THR A 3 23.18 1.31 5.07
N GLY A 4 22.52 2.44 4.80
CA GLY A 4 23.05 3.79 5.06
C GLY A 4 24.13 4.26 4.08
N GLN A 5 24.49 3.43 3.09
CA GLN A 5 25.45 3.78 2.05
C GLN A 5 24.73 4.43 0.85
N ALA A 6 25.42 5.35 0.19
CA ALA A 6 24.90 5.96 -1.01
C ALA A 6 24.81 4.93 -2.17
N PRO A 7 23.72 4.87 -2.93
CA PRO A 7 23.57 3.91 -4.03
C PRO A 7 24.63 4.10 -5.13
N GLU A 8 25.15 5.30 -5.29
CA GLU A 8 26.23 5.63 -6.22
C GLU A 8 27.53 4.85 -5.94
N SER A 9 27.72 4.36 -4.70
CA SER A 9 28.88 3.54 -4.34
C SER A 9 28.85 2.13 -4.91
N ALA A 10 27.69 1.68 -5.40
CA ALA A 10 27.47 0.32 -5.91
C ALA A 10 27.40 0.24 -7.45
N VAL A 11 27.60 1.37 -8.15
CA VAL A 11 27.49 1.48 -9.62
C VAL A 11 28.72 2.16 -10.21
N THR A 12 28.90 2.02 -11.53
CA THR A 12 29.96 2.75 -12.25
C THR A 12 29.63 4.23 -12.38
N PRO A 13 30.63 5.13 -12.62
CA PRO A 13 30.38 6.56 -12.81
C PRO A 13 29.36 6.88 -13.91
N GLU A 14 29.33 6.08 -14.97
CA GLU A 14 28.40 6.23 -16.10
C GLU A 14 26.95 5.89 -15.71
N GLU A 15 26.76 5.06 -14.70
CA GLU A 15 25.45 4.63 -14.22
C GLU A 15 24.88 5.52 -13.11
N VAL A 16 25.70 6.37 -12.50
CA VAL A 16 25.27 7.28 -11.41
C VAL A 16 23.98 8.04 -11.74
N PRO A 17 23.80 8.64 -12.93
CA PRO A 17 22.56 9.34 -13.28
C PRO A 17 21.31 8.46 -13.27
N GLN A 18 21.46 7.14 -13.31
CA GLN A 18 20.32 6.19 -13.29
C GLN A 18 19.83 5.91 -11.87
N VAL A 19 20.69 6.06 -10.86
CA VAL A 19 20.37 5.72 -9.46
C VAL A 19 20.23 6.95 -8.56
N GLN A 20 20.87 8.05 -8.90
CA GLN A 20 20.90 9.25 -8.07
C GLN A 20 19.50 9.83 -7.81
N GLY A 21 19.17 10.06 -6.53
CA GLY A 21 17.91 10.68 -6.09
C GLY A 21 16.67 9.79 -6.22
N ARG A 22 16.81 8.52 -6.65
CA ARG A 22 15.68 7.59 -6.83
C ARG A 22 15.98 6.14 -6.45
N SER A 23 17.10 5.87 -5.82
CA SER A 23 17.51 4.53 -5.41
C SER A 23 18.01 4.52 -3.98
N MET A 24 17.95 3.37 -3.36
CA MET A 24 18.48 3.10 -2.03
C MET A 24 19.29 1.81 -2.05
N LEU A 25 20.45 1.80 -1.40
CA LEU A 25 21.23 0.58 -1.23
C LEU A 25 20.74 -0.15 0.02
N VAL A 26 20.25 -1.38 -0.18
CA VAL A 26 19.60 -2.17 0.85
C VAL A 26 20.32 -3.50 1.08
N GLN A 27 20.14 -4.07 2.27
CA GLN A 27 20.57 -5.43 2.58
C GLN A 27 19.74 -6.45 1.78
N ARG A 28 20.40 -7.46 1.25
CA ARG A 28 19.71 -8.59 0.63
C ARG A 28 19.13 -9.49 1.72
N LEU A 29 17.83 -9.63 1.73
CA LEU A 29 17.09 -10.46 2.67
C LEU A 29 16.42 -11.63 1.95
N LYS A 30 16.03 -12.68 2.68
CA LYS A 30 15.14 -13.73 2.18
C LYS A 30 13.70 -13.23 2.31
N PRO A 31 12.99 -12.89 1.23
CA PRO A 31 11.64 -12.35 1.31
C PRO A 31 10.66 -13.33 1.96
N ILE A 32 9.75 -12.82 2.76
CA ILE A 32 8.57 -13.55 3.22
C ILE A 32 7.50 -13.46 2.10
N PRO A 33 6.89 -14.59 1.65
CA PRO A 33 5.98 -14.60 0.51
C PRO A 33 4.55 -14.12 0.88
N VAL A 34 4.46 -13.14 1.77
CA VAL A 34 3.20 -12.57 2.27
C VAL A 34 3.34 -11.06 2.33
N GLU A 35 2.37 -10.35 1.78
CA GLU A 35 2.17 -8.93 1.98
C GLU A 35 1.38 -8.70 3.27
N ALA A 36 1.94 -7.93 4.18
CA ALA A 36 1.34 -7.62 5.47
C ALA A 36 0.49 -6.35 5.36
N VAL A 37 -0.76 -6.50 4.94
CA VAL A 37 -1.68 -5.37 4.80
C VAL A 37 -2.41 -5.10 6.11
N VAL A 38 -2.43 -3.84 6.53
CA VAL A 38 -3.21 -3.36 7.68
C VAL A 38 -4.22 -2.32 7.20
N ARG A 39 -5.47 -2.46 7.62
CA ARG A 39 -6.56 -1.55 7.27
C ARG A 39 -7.18 -0.94 8.52
N GLY A 40 -7.21 0.37 8.58
CA GLY A 40 -7.99 1.12 9.56
C GLY A 40 -9.31 1.64 8.99
N TYR A 41 -9.45 1.56 7.67
CA TYR A 41 -10.65 1.98 6.93
C TYR A 41 -10.98 0.95 5.86
N LEU A 42 -12.24 0.87 5.49
CA LEU A 42 -12.76 -0.09 4.53
C LEU A 42 -12.70 0.46 3.11
N ALA A 43 -11.66 0.09 2.36
CA ALA A 43 -11.43 0.60 1.01
C ALA A 43 -10.85 -0.46 0.07
N GLY A 44 -10.88 -0.19 -1.23
CA GLY A 44 -10.27 -1.02 -2.27
C GLY A 44 -10.74 -2.47 -2.27
N SER A 45 -9.81 -3.44 -2.26
CA SER A 45 -10.15 -4.88 -2.24
C SER A 45 -10.90 -5.27 -0.96
N GLY A 46 -10.58 -4.66 0.19
CA GLY A 46 -11.28 -4.90 1.44
C GLY A 46 -12.76 -4.51 1.38
N TRP A 47 -13.09 -3.39 0.74
CA TRP A 47 -14.48 -3.00 0.51
C TRP A 47 -15.23 -4.00 -0.38
N LYS A 48 -14.60 -4.45 -1.46
CA LYS A 48 -15.20 -5.44 -2.38
C LYS A 48 -15.49 -6.76 -1.67
N GLU A 49 -14.56 -7.23 -0.85
CA GLU A 49 -14.72 -8.47 -0.09
C GLU A 49 -15.80 -8.34 0.99
N TYR A 50 -15.83 -7.21 1.70
CA TYR A 50 -16.86 -6.91 2.69
C TYR A 50 -18.27 -6.89 2.08
N GLN A 51 -18.45 -6.31 0.89
CA GLN A 51 -19.74 -6.33 0.19
C GLN A 51 -20.25 -7.76 -0.10
N ALA A 52 -19.32 -8.68 -0.34
CA ALA A 52 -19.66 -10.06 -0.66
C ALA A 52 -19.94 -10.93 0.58
N SER A 53 -19.21 -10.69 1.69
CA SER A 53 -19.19 -11.63 2.82
C SER A 53 -19.32 -10.99 4.21
N GLN A 54 -19.38 -9.66 4.30
CA GLN A 54 -19.29 -8.89 5.57
C GLN A 54 -18.04 -9.22 6.40
N SER A 55 -16.97 -9.66 5.71
CA SER A 55 -15.67 -9.96 6.31
C SER A 55 -14.56 -9.52 5.37
N VAL A 56 -13.33 -9.41 5.88
CA VAL A 56 -12.12 -9.20 5.06
C VAL A 56 -11.04 -10.16 5.54
N CYS A 57 -10.51 -10.97 4.65
CA CYS A 57 -9.52 -12.01 4.97
C CYS A 57 -9.96 -12.93 6.13
N GLY A 58 -11.25 -13.25 6.21
CA GLY A 58 -11.83 -14.05 7.30
C GLY A 58 -12.12 -13.28 8.59
N VAL A 59 -11.75 -12.00 8.70
CA VAL A 59 -12.06 -11.15 9.85
C VAL A 59 -13.49 -10.61 9.70
N PRO A 60 -14.45 -11.02 10.57
CA PRO A 60 -15.82 -10.52 10.50
C PRO A 60 -15.88 -9.05 10.88
N LEU A 61 -16.68 -8.27 10.20
CA LEU A 61 -16.86 -6.84 10.43
C LEU A 61 -18.34 -6.52 10.74
N PRO A 62 -18.62 -5.42 11.46
CA PRO A 62 -19.97 -5.00 11.74
C PRO A 62 -20.78 -4.79 10.45
N ALA A 63 -22.07 -5.12 10.48
CA ALA A 63 -22.99 -4.83 9.37
C ALA A 63 -23.19 -3.32 9.19
N GLY A 64 -23.48 -2.90 7.96
CA GLY A 64 -23.83 -1.49 7.65
C GLY A 64 -22.63 -0.57 7.44
N LEU A 65 -21.41 -1.09 7.37
CA LEU A 65 -20.27 -0.28 6.95
C LEU A 65 -20.40 0.13 5.48
N THR A 66 -19.96 1.34 5.18
CA THR A 66 -19.90 1.89 3.82
C THR A 66 -18.47 1.92 3.30
N ASN A 67 -18.31 2.18 2.01
CA ASN A 67 -16.99 2.46 1.43
C ASN A 67 -16.34 3.64 2.17
N ALA A 68 -15.05 3.54 2.42
CA ALA A 68 -14.24 4.47 3.20
C ALA A 68 -14.61 4.58 4.70
N ALA A 69 -15.54 3.78 5.22
CA ALA A 69 -15.86 3.79 6.65
C ALA A 69 -14.62 3.44 7.50
N ARG A 70 -14.45 4.17 8.62
CA ARG A 70 -13.44 3.83 9.62
C ARG A 70 -13.84 2.52 10.32
N LEU A 71 -12.90 1.61 10.47
CA LEU A 71 -13.08 0.36 11.21
C LEU A 71 -13.03 0.63 12.73
N PRO A 72 -13.73 -0.16 13.54
CA PRO A 72 -13.66 -0.04 15.01
C PRO A 72 -12.22 -0.20 15.53
N GLU A 73 -11.47 -1.14 14.97
CA GLU A 73 -10.04 -1.38 15.21
C GLU A 73 -9.35 -1.65 13.88
N PRO A 74 -8.06 -1.31 13.74
CA PRO A 74 -7.27 -1.74 12.58
C PRO A 74 -7.19 -3.25 12.52
N ILE A 75 -7.39 -3.80 11.31
CA ILE A 75 -7.35 -5.24 11.06
C ILE A 75 -6.15 -5.61 10.18
N TYR A 76 -5.60 -6.79 10.42
CA TYR A 76 -4.57 -7.40 9.57
C TYR A 76 -5.22 -8.26 8.49
N THR A 77 -4.94 -7.93 7.24
CA THR A 77 -5.57 -8.54 6.06
C THR A 77 -4.50 -8.92 5.04
N PRO A 78 -3.76 -10.02 5.29
CA PRO A 78 -2.61 -10.38 4.47
C PRO A 78 -3.01 -10.76 3.04
N ALA A 79 -2.04 -10.65 2.12
CA ALA A 79 -2.16 -11.19 0.78
C ALA A 79 -0.97 -12.10 0.47
N ALA A 80 -1.20 -13.18 -0.26
CA ALA A 80 -0.12 -14.00 -0.81
C ALA A 80 0.48 -13.26 -2.00
N LYS A 81 1.81 -13.20 -2.06
CA LYS A 81 2.51 -12.67 -3.24
C LYS A 81 2.28 -13.61 -4.42
N ALA A 82 1.69 -13.08 -5.47
CA ALA A 82 1.52 -13.80 -6.73
C ALA A 82 2.84 -13.93 -7.51
N ALA A 83 2.85 -14.83 -8.47
CA ALA A 83 3.92 -14.89 -9.46
C ALA A 83 3.96 -13.61 -10.30
N ALA A 84 5.11 -13.29 -10.86
CA ALA A 84 5.27 -12.08 -11.68
C ALA A 84 4.24 -12.04 -12.82
N GLY A 85 3.40 -11.00 -12.83
CA GLY A 85 2.33 -10.81 -13.80
C GLY A 85 0.93 -11.22 -13.35
N GLU A 86 0.80 -11.80 -12.18
CA GLU A 86 -0.47 -12.11 -11.53
C GLU A 86 -0.80 -11.08 -10.43
N HIS A 87 -2.03 -11.10 -9.94
CA HIS A 87 -2.46 -10.22 -8.85
C HIS A 87 -2.35 -10.94 -7.50
N ASP A 88 -1.87 -10.21 -6.48
CA ASP A 88 -1.84 -10.70 -5.11
C ASP A 88 -3.26 -11.04 -4.63
N GLU A 89 -3.38 -12.17 -3.97
CA GLU A 89 -4.65 -12.69 -3.48
C GLU A 89 -4.77 -12.48 -1.98
N ASN A 90 -5.88 -11.88 -1.53
CA ASN A 90 -6.20 -11.79 -0.11
C ASN A 90 -6.29 -13.21 0.49
N ILE A 91 -5.60 -13.42 1.59
CA ILE A 91 -5.59 -14.70 2.32
C ILE A 91 -5.97 -14.49 3.78
N THR A 92 -6.40 -15.55 4.46
CA THR A 92 -6.67 -15.48 5.90
C THR A 92 -5.37 -15.54 6.72
N PHE A 93 -5.48 -15.18 8.02
CA PHE A 93 -4.35 -15.35 8.94
C PHE A 93 -3.93 -16.82 9.07
N GLU A 94 -4.90 -17.74 9.10
CA GLU A 94 -4.66 -19.19 9.14
C GLU A 94 -3.84 -19.64 7.92
N ARG A 95 -4.18 -19.13 6.73
CA ARG A 95 -3.40 -19.42 5.52
C ARG A 95 -1.98 -18.87 5.62
N THR A 96 -1.80 -17.69 6.19
CA THR A 96 -0.46 -17.16 6.49
C THR A 96 0.31 -18.10 7.43
N VAL A 97 -0.34 -18.60 8.49
CA VAL A 97 0.27 -19.57 9.43
C VAL A 97 0.71 -20.85 8.71
N GLU A 98 -0.11 -21.39 7.81
CA GLU A 98 0.27 -22.55 7.00
C GLU A 98 1.52 -22.30 6.13
N MET A 99 1.65 -21.07 5.61
CA MET A 99 2.77 -20.72 4.71
C MET A 99 4.10 -20.49 5.44
N ILE A 100 4.06 -19.84 6.62
CA ILE A 100 5.28 -19.34 7.28
C ILE A 100 5.43 -19.74 8.75
N GLY A 101 4.47 -20.48 9.30
CA GLY A 101 4.44 -20.90 10.70
C GLY A 101 3.81 -19.86 11.64
N LEU A 102 3.25 -20.35 12.76
CA LEU A 102 2.45 -19.53 13.69
C LEU A 102 3.28 -18.40 14.34
N GLU A 103 4.49 -18.70 14.78
CA GLU A 103 5.34 -17.72 15.48
C GLU A 103 5.66 -16.52 14.57
N LEU A 104 6.12 -16.79 13.34
CA LEU A 104 6.48 -15.75 12.40
C LEU A 104 5.24 -14.96 11.90
N ALA A 105 4.14 -15.66 11.61
CA ALA A 105 2.89 -15.03 11.21
C ALA A 105 2.34 -14.09 12.30
N THR A 106 2.37 -14.51 13.55
CA THR A 106 1.93 -13.70 14.71
C THR A 106 2.83 -12.46 14.86
N LYS A 107 4.15 -12.64 14.79
CA LYS A 107 5.10 -11.54 14.91
C LYS A 107 4.92 -10.49 13.80
N ILE A 108 4.72 -10.92 12.56
CA ILE A 108 4.48 -10.02 11.42
C ILE A 108 3.17 -9.26 11.62
N ARG A 109 2.08 -9.95 11.96
CA ARG A 109 0.78 -9.32 12.22
C ARG A 109 0.89 -8.25 13.28
N ASP A 110 1.44 -8.59 14.43
CA ASP A 110 1.48 -7.71 15.60
C ASP A 110 2.38 -6.49 15.36
N LEU A 111 3.53 -6.68 14.72
CA LEU A 111 4.41 -5.58 14.29
C LEU A 111 3.72 -4.67 13.26
N SER A 112 3.05 -5.23 12.26
CA SER A 112 2.37 -4.45 11.23
C SER A 112 1.27 -3.58 11.81
N ILE A 113 0.45 -4.13 12.72
CA ILE A 113 -0.59 -3.37 13.42
C ILE A 113 0.02 -2.27 14.30
N ALA A 114 1.11 -2.56 15.03
CA ALA A 114 1.78 -1.59 15.88
C ALA A 114 2.37 -0.42 15.07
N ILE A 115 3.06 -0.72 13.98
CA ILE A 115 3.63 0.30 13.06
C ILE A 115 2.49 1.14 12.46
N TYR A 116 1.43 0.50 11.97
CA TYR A 116 0.29 1.21 11.42
C TYR A 116 -0.36 2.16 12.43
N LYS A 117 -0.64 1.70 13.66
CA LYS A 117 -1.27 2.53 14.71
C LYS A 117 -0.42 3.77 15.01
N ALA A 118 0.89 3.59 15.24
CA ALA A 118 1.80 4.71 15.50
C ALA A 118 1.86 5.70 14.33
N ALA A 119 1.96 5.20 13.11
CA ALA A 119 1.99 6.04 11.92
C ALA A 119 0.66 6.79 11.69
N ALA A 120 -0.48 6.11 11.89
CA ALA A 120 -1.80 6.71 11.73
C ALA A 120 -2.04 7.84 12.74
N GLU A 121 -1.58 7.70 13.99
CA GLU A 121 -1.65 8.76 15.00
C GLU A 121 -0.81 9.97 14.57
N ILE A 122 0.42 9.78 14.11
CA ILE A 122 1.28 10.85 13.61
C ILE A 122 0.64 11.54 12.40
N ALA A 123 0.17 10.77 11.41
CA ALA A 123 -0.45 11.32 10.21
C ALA A 123 -1.70 12.16 10.53
N LEU A 124 -2.52 11.74 11.49
CA LEU A 124 -3.68 12.51 11.94
C LEU A 124 -3.30 13.88 12.48
N THR A 125 -2.19 14.01 13.23
CA THR A 125 -1.71 15.33 13.71
C THR A 125 -1.28 16.25 12.57
N LYS A 126 -0.99 15.69 11.41
CA LYS A 126 -0.62 16.39 10.16
C LYS A 126 -1.81 16.56 9.20
N GLY A 127 -3.03 16.30 9.66
CA GLY A 127 -4.24 16.42 8.85
C GLY A 127 -4.40 15.32 7.78
N MET A 128 -3.76 14.17 7.98
CA MET A 128 -3.76 13.05 7.04
C MET A 128 -4.30 11.77 7.68
N ILE A 129 -5.07 11.01 6.92
CA ILE A 129 -5.56 9.68 7.25
C ILE A 129 -4.75 8.66 6.47
N ILE A 130 -4.21 7.65 7.15
CA ILE A 130 -3.71 6.44 6.51
C ILE A 130 -4.86 5.42 6.52
N ALA A 131 -5.49 5.19 5.38
CA ALA A 131 -6.63 4.28 5.30
C ALA A 131 -6.21 2.81 5.39
N ASP A 132 -5.22 2.45 4.65
CA ASP A 132 -4.54 1.15 4.68
C ASP A 132 -3.09 1.31 4.26
N THR A 133 -2.29 0.31 4.58
CA THR A 133 -0.89 0.21 4.17
C THR A 133 -0.48 -1.22 3.99
N LYS A 134 0.53 -1.43 3.16
CA LYS A 134 1.16 -2.70 2.87
C LYS A 134 2.61 -2.67 3.34
N PHE A 135 2.98 -3.65 4.15
CA PHE A 135 4.36 -3.88 4.58
C PHE A 135 4.90 -5.16 3.98
N GLU A 136 6.20 -5.18 3.78
CA GLU A 136 6.94 -6.37 3.40
C GLU A 136 8.02 -6.69 4.43
N PHE A 137 8.25 -7.97 4.64
CA PHE A 137 9.25 -8.46 5.58
C PHE A 137 10.17 -9.47 4.93
N GLY A 138 11.38 -9.55 5.43
CA GLY A 138 12.37 -10.54 5.04
C GLY A 138 13.17 -11.04 6.23
N LEU A 139 13.86 -12.16 6.06
CA LEU A 139 14.77 -12.71 7.05
C LEU A 139 16.22 -12.40 6.65
N ALA A 140 16.97 -11.85 7.59
CA ALA A 140 18.42 -11.74 7.51
C ALA A 140 19.07 -13.13 7.60
N PRO A 141 20.37 -13.29 7.26
CA PRO A 141 21.06 -14.58 7.32
C PRO A 141 21.06 -15.25 8.71
N ASP A 142 20.97 -14.45 9.77
CA ASP A 142 20.90 -14.92 11.16
C ASP A 142 19.47 -15.27 11.61
N GLY A 143 18.47 -15.16 10.73
CA GLY A 143 17.07 -15.40 11.02
C GLY A 143 16.31 -14.18 11.60
N THR A 144 16.96 -13.04 11.75
CA THR A 144 16.31 -11.82 12.23
C THR A 144 15.25 -11.35 11.25
N LEU A 145 14.03 -11.09 11.74
CA LEU A 145 12.95 -10.50 10.95
C LEU A 145 13.21 -9.01 10.73
N VAL A 146 13.22 -8.58 9.50
CA VAL A 146 13.51 -7.20 9.07
C VAL A 146 12.37 -6.67 8.21
N LEU A 147 11.88 -5.47 8.53
CA LEU A 147 10.98 -4.72 7.66
C LEU A 147 11.76 -4.28 6.42
N MET A 148 11.23 -4.56 5.24
CA MET A 148 11.90 -4.29 3.96
C MET A 148 10.95 -3.61 2.97
N ASP A 149 11.46 -3.34 1.78
CA ASP A 149 10.76 -2.64 0.72
C ASP A 149 10.38 -1.20 1.12
N GLU A 150 9.37 -0.63 0.54
CA GLU A 150 8.85 0.69 0.89
C GLU A 150 7.93 0.62 2.11
N VAL A 151 7.95 1.68 2.92
CA VAL A 151 7.18 1.77 4.16
C VAL A 151 6.41 3.08 4.19
N LEU A 152 5.07 2.98 4.26
CA LEU A 152 4.20 4.15 4.43
C LEU A 152 4.33 5.21 3.32
N THR A 153 4.74 4.80 2.14
CA THR A 153 4.80 5.69 0.98
C THR A 153 3.40 5.84 0.34
N PRO A 154 3.15 6.87 -0.46
CA PRO A 154 1.91 6.98 -1.22
C PRO A 154 1.69 5.85 -2.24
N ASP A 155 2.71 5.02 -2.53
CA ASP A 155 2.56 3.83 -3.37
C ASP A 155 2.12 2.60 -2.58
N SER A 156 2.68 2.37 -1.39
CA SER A 156 2.33 1.25 -0.51
C SER A 156 1.11 1.53 0.37
N SER A 157 0.66 2.77 0.46
CA SER A 157 -0.39 3.21 1.40
C SER A 157 -1.43 4.09 0.71
N ARG A 158 -2.65 4.07 1.25
CA ARG A 158 -3.72 4.98 0.84
C ARG A 158 -3.83 6.12 1.84
N TYR A 159 -3.52 7.33 1.36
CA TYR A 159 -3.58 8.56 2.14
C TYR A 159 -4.76 9.42 1.72
N TRP A 160 -5.54 9.89 2.71
CA TRP A 160 -6.62 10.86 2.51
C TRP A 160 -6.40 12.11 3.36
N PRO A 161 -6.76 13.30 2.91
CA PRO A 161 -6.86 14.46 3.78
C PRO A 161 -7.98 14.25 4.80
N VAL A 162 -7.78 14.69 6.03
CA VAL A 162 -8.84 14.77 7.03
C VAL A 162 -9.94 15.73 6.56
N GLU A 163 -9.51 16.84 5.93
CA GLU A 163 -10.42 17.79 5.30
C GLU A 163 -11.17 17.15 4.13
N GLY A 164 -12.49 17.27 4.13
CA GLY A 164 -13.35 16.69 3.10
C GLY A 164 -13.65 15.19 3.27
N TYR A 165 -12.98 14.47 4.17
CA TYR A 165 -13.25 13.05 4.39
C TYR A 165 -14.70 12.79 4.85
N ALA A 166 -15.17 13.53 5.86
CA ALA A 166 -16.52 13.36 6.39
C ALA A 166 -17.59 13.72 5.34
N GLU A 167 -17.33 14.72 4.52
CA GLU A 167 -18.24 15.12 3.44
C GLU A 167 -18.33 14.05 2.34
N ALA A 168 -17.19 13.51 1.89
CA ALA A 168 -17.15 12.44 0.93
C ALA A 168 -17.87 11.18 1.44
N LEU A 169 -17.63 10.81 2.71
CA LEU A 169 -18.30 9.68 3.34
C LEU A 169 -19.82 9.86 3.38
N ALA A 170 -20.30 11.06 3.74
CA ALA A 170 -21.74 11.36 3.79
C ALA A 170 -22.43 11.31 2.41
N LYS A 171 -21.66 11.60 1.33
CA LYS A 171 -22.14 11.50 -0.06
C LYS A 171 -22.00 10.10 -0.65
N GLY A 172 -21.34 9.17 0.04
CA GLY A 172 -20.99 7.85 -0.49
C GLY A 172 -19.91 7.89 -1.59
N GLU A 173 -19.13 8.97 -1.65
CA GLU A 173 -18.04 9.18 -2.59
C GLU A 173 -16.71 8.67 -2.03
N ASN A 174 -15.74 8.43 -2.92
CA ASN A 174 -14.38 8.16 -2.47
C ASN A 174 -13.76 9.45 -1.92
N PRO A 175 -13.08 9.40 -0.75
CA PRO A 175 -12.31 10.55 -0.28
C PRO A 175 -11.25 10.98 -1.29
N PRO A 176 -10.89 12.27 -1.33
CA PRO A 176 -9.71 12.71 -2.08
C PRO A 176 -8.49 11.90 -1.67
N SER A 177 -7.57 11.63 -2.60
CA SER A 177 -6.44 10.73 -2.35
C SER A 177 -5.12 11.37 -2.73
N TYR A 178 -4.04 11.02 -1.99
CA TYR A 178 -2.66 11.37 -2.28
C TYR A 178 -1.86 10.20 -2.89
N ASP A 179 -2.53 9.06 -3.12
CA ASP A 179 -1.93 7.86 -3.69
C ASP A 179 -2.08 7.80 -5.23
N LYS A 180 -1.75 6.66 -5.79
CA LYS A 180 -1.85 6.37 -7.23
C LYS A 180 -3.30 6.23 -7.76
N GLN A 181 -4.32 6.50 -6.95
CA GLN A 181 -5.72 6.37 -7.37
C GLN A 181 -6.04 7.29 -8.55
N PHE A 182 -5.46 8.48 -8.59
CA PHE A 182 -5.63 9.42 -9.70
C PHE A 182 -5.19 8.85 -11.06
N VAL A 183 -4.05 8.14 -11.09
CA VAL A 183 -3.59 7.44 -12.31
C VAL A 183 -4.50 6.26 -12.62
N ARG A 184 -4.95 5.53 -11.61
CA ARG A 184 -5.88 4.39 -11.81
C ARG A 184 -7.20 4.84 -12.39
N ASP A 185 -7.78 5.93 -11.88
CA ASP A 185 -9.05 6.48 -12.38
C ASP A 185 -8.90 6.92 -13.84
N TRP A 186 -7.75 7.52 -14.20
CA TRP A 186 -7.45 7.83 -15.58
C TRP A 186 -7.32 6.57 -16.45
N LEU A 187 -6.61 5.55 -15.97
CA LEU A 187 -6.42 4.28 -16.69
C LEU A 187 -7.75 3.53 -16.91
N GLU A 188 -8.67 3.62 -15.97
CA GLU A 188 -10.01 3.01 -16.11
C GLU A 188 -10.84 3.67 -17.21
N GLN A 189 -10.60 4.94 -17.49
CA GLN A 189 -11.26 5.70 -18.57
C GLN A 189 -10.46 5.69 -19.88
N ALA A 190 -9.22 5.19 -19.86
CA ALA A 190 -8.34 5.19 -21.00
C ALA A 190 -8.87 4.31 -22.13
N GLN A 191 -8.69 4.80 -23.36
CA GLN A 191 -9.06 4.08 -24.57
C GLN A 191 -7.83 3.78 -25.41
N VAL A 192 -7.81 2.61 -26.04
CA VAL A 192 -6.84 2.22 -27.06
C VAL A 192 -7.65 1.85 -28.31
N ASP A 193 -7.36 2.49 -29.43
CA ASP A 193 -8.09 2.31 -30.71
C ASP A 193 -9.62 2.49 -30.58
N GLY A 194 -10.04 3.47 -29.76
CA GLY A 194 -11.46 3.80 -29.56
C GLY A 194 -12.25 2.81 -28.70
N LYS A 195 -11.57 1.87 -28.02
CA LYS A 195 -12.17 0.90 -27.09
C LYS A 195 -11.56 1.07 -25.70
N PRO A 196 -12.30 0.80 -24.61
CA PRO A 196 -11.74 0.76 -23.27
C PRO A 196 -10.49 -0.13 -23.23
N TRP A 197 -9.43 0.34 -22.56
CA TRP A 197 -8.19 -0.43 -22.45
C TRP A 197 -8.44 -1.76 -21.69
N SER A 198 -7.98 -2.84 -22.29
CA SER A 198 -8.18 -4.21 -21.78
C SER A 198 -7.32 -4.56 -20.54
N LYS A 199 -6.52 -3.62 -20.02
CA LYS A 199 -5.54 -3.79 -18.94
C LYS A 199 -4.40 -4.78 -19.28
N THR A 200 -4.20 -5.01 -20.59
CA THR A 200 -3.09 -5.83 -21.11
C THR A 200 -2.12 -4.95 -21.91
N PRO A 201 -0.83 -5.33 -22.00
CA PRO A 201 0.12 -4.61 -22.85
C PRO A 201 -0.31 -4.54 -24.34
N PRO A 202 0.01 -3.42 -25.03
CA PRO A 202 0.72 -2.25 -24.54
C PRO A 202 -0.19 -1.33 -23.71
N ALA A 203 0.37 -0.76 -22.66
CA ALA A 203 -0.36 0.23 -21.86
C ALA A 203 -0.49 1.56 -22.62
N PRO A 204 -1.61 2.30 -22.44
CA PRO A 204 -1.75 3.63 -23.00
C PRO A 204 -0.74 4.59 -22.37
N ARG A 205 -0.20 5.52 -23.18
CA ARG A 205 0.72 6.53 -22.69
C ARG A 205 -0.01 7.51 -21.78
N VAL A 206 0.43 7.59 -20.52
CA VAL A 206 -0.13 8.52 -19.55
C VAL A 206 0.19 9.96 -19.98
N PRO A 207 -0.79 10.88 -20.06
CA PRO A 207 -0.56 12.28 -20.41
C PRO A 207 0.33 12.98 -19.38
N ASN A 208 1.16 13.91 -19.85
CA ASN A 208 2.06 14.68 -18.98
C ASN A 208 1.31 15.43 -17.85
N GLU A 209 0.09 15.89 -18.11
CA GLU A 209 -0.75 16.54 -17.11
C GLU A 209 -1.11 15.57 -15.96
N VAL A 210 -1.47 14.32 -16.27
CA VAL A 210 -1.77 13.28 -15.27
C VAL A 210 -0.52 12.97 -14.44
N ILE A 211 0.64 12.85 -15.11
CA ILE A 211 1.93 12.64 -14.43
C ILE A 211 2.24 13.81 -13.48
N ALA A 212 2.14 15.04 -13.97
CA ALA A 212 2.44 16.24 -13.18
C ALA A 212 1.51 16.37 -11.96
N ARG A 213 0.21 16.11 -12.12
CA ARG A 213 -0.77 16.14 -11.03
C ARG A 213 -0.50 15.03 -10.00
N THR A 214 -0.11 13.84 -10.44
CA THR A 214 0.26 12.75 -9.53
C THR A 214 1.51 13.10 -8.74
N ALA A 215 2.55 13.62 -9.41
CA ALA A 215 3.77 14.08 -8.73
C ALA A 215 3.49 15.19 -7.71
N ALA A 216 2.63 16.16 -8.06
CA ALA A 216 2.23 17.23 -7.14
C ALA A 216 1.54 16.68 -5.88
N LYS A 217 0.70 15.63 -6.00
CA LYS A 217 0.07 14.97 -4.85
C LYS A 217 1.08 14.26 -3.95
N TYR A 218 2.10 13.62 -4.52
CA TYR A 218 3.17 13.00 -3.75
C TYR A 218 4.01 14.03 -3.00
N HIS A 219 4.33 15.17 -3.64
CA HIS A 219 5.02 16.29 -2.99
C HIS A 219 4.19 16.90 -1.86
N GLU A 220 2.89 17.13 -2.09
CA GLU A 220 1.98 17.63 -1.05
C GLU A 220 1.93 16.68 0.16
N ALA A 221 1.85 15.37 -0.08
CA ALA A 221 1.89 14.37 1.00
C ALA A 221 3.21 14.43 1.79
N LEU A 222 4.35 14.54 1.09
CA LEU A 222 5.66 14.67 1.73
C LEU A 222 5.74 15.93 2.59
N GLU A 223 5.35 17.10 2.05
CA GLU A 223 5.38 18.37 2.76
C GLU A 223 4.49 18.38 4.01
N ARG A 224 3.33 17.70 3.96
CA ARG A 224 2.44 17.58 5.12
C ARG A 224 3.00 16.66 6.20
N LEU A 225 3.66 15.58 5.81
CA LEU A 225 4.16 14.57 6.75
C LEU A 225 5.50 14.93 7.39
N THR A 226 6.30 15.74 6.75
CA THR A 226 7.60 16.22 7.26
C THR A 226 7.49 17.61 7.85
#